data_c1ec0dc0b378be4160e39f674d97d696
#
_entry.id   c1ec0dc0b378be4160e39f674d97d696
#
_cell.length_a   1.000
_cell.length_b   1.000
_cell.length_c   1.000
_cell.angle_alpha   90.00
_cell.angle_beta   90.00
_cell.angle_gamma   90.00
#
_symmetry.space_group_name_H-M   'P 1'
#
loop_
_entity.id
_entity.type
_entity.pdbx_description
1 polymer ?
#
loop_
_entity_poly.entity_id
_entity_poly.type
_entity_poly.pdbx_seq_one_letter_code
_entity_poly.pdbx_strand_id
1 'polypeptide(L)'
;MSKYSMLNYNDKVAVAVSGGKDSLSLLYILKKILDSRHRSTDLIAITIDEGIRGYRDESLKIVQDFCSNIRIPNKVLSYKEIYGIDMDKAIKSRSAEKMTSCSICGTFRRRAMDLAAEAVGANVVATAHNLDDQIQSFMINILAGDVDRIGWTYPQPVLYDTNKLKKIKPFVELYEQEIVFYALQRDIPFQSEECPYMHESIMTDLREFLNKFENKHPG
;
A
#
# COMPACT_ATOMS: atom_id res chain seq x y z
N MET A 1 4.29 -16.04 0.10
CA MET A 1 4.76 -15.63 -1.25
C MET A 1 4.90 -16.82 -2.19
N SER A 2 5.59 -17.91 -1.84
CA SER A 2 5.71 -19.11 -2.68
C SER A 2 4.36 -19.78 -2.98
N LYS A 3 3.45 -19.86 -2.01
CA LYS A 3 2.08 -20.38 -2.16
C LYS A 3 1.30 -19.75 -3.34
N TYR A 4 1.54 -18.47 -3.61
CA TYR A 4 0.84 -17.72 -4.67
C TYR A 4 1.73 -17.37 -5.85
N SER A 5 2.92 -17.95 -5.96
CA SER A 5 3.89 -17.65 -7.03
C SER A 5 4.06 -16.15 -7.29
N MET A 6 4.15 -15.36 -6.20
CA MET A 6 4.14 -13.91 -6.26
C MET A 6 5.36 -13.32 -6.95
N LEU A 7 6.53 -13.96 -6.86
CA LEU A 7 7.79 -13.48 -7.42
C LEU A 7 8.49 -14.55 -8.26
N ASN A 8 8.99 -14.15 -9.40
CA ASN A 8 9.88 -14.92 -10.26
C ASN A 8 11.34 -14.47 -10.10
N TYR A 9 12.26 -15.26 -10.64
CA TYR A 9 13.71 -15.01 -10.49
C TYR A 9 14.15 -13.66 -11.09
N ASN A 10 13.59 -13.25 -12.21
CA ASN A 10 14.00 -12.04 -12.96
C ASN A 10 13.10 -10.82 -12.68
N ASP A 11 12.24 -10.90 -11.67
CA ASP A 11 11.34 -9.78 -11.35
C ASP A 11 12.12 -8.60 -10.76
N LYS A 12 11.84 -7.39 -11.25
CA LYS A 12 12.21 -6.12 -10.65
C LYS A 12 11.04 -5.61 -9.84
N VAL A 13 11.23 -5.52 -8.53
CA VAL A 13 10.16 -5.27 -7.58
C VAL A 13 10.17 -3.83 -7.10
N ALA A 14 9.12 -3.09 -7.40
CA ALA A 14 8.83 -1.81 -6.76
C ALA A 14 7.95 -2.04 -5.53
N VAL A 15 8.41 -1.63 -4.35
CA VAL A 15 7.62 -1.68 -3.11
C VAL A 15 6.99 -0.33 -2.87
N ALA A 16 5.66 -0.29 -2.81
CA ALA A 16 4.92 0.93 -2.48
C ALA A 16 5.06 1.25 -0.99
N VAL A 17 5.72 2.35 -0.68
CA VAL A 17 6.05 2.75 0.69
C VAL A 17 5.36 4.06 1.04
N SER A 18 4.49 4.02 2.06
CA SER A 18 3.72 5.18 2.51
C SER A 18 4.31 5.90 3.73
N GLY A 19 5.26 5.28 4.43
CA GLY A 19 5.76 5.73 5.73
C GLY A 19 5.04 5.10 6.92
N GLY A 20 4.01 4.30 6.69
CA GLY A 20 3.35 3.51 7.72
C GLY A 20 4.05 2.19 8.00
N LYS A 21 3.78 1.61 9.18
CA LYS A 21 4.38 0.39 9.72
C LYS A 21 4.38 -0.80 8.73
N ASP A 22 3.24 -1.02 8.04
CA ASP A 22 3.08 -2.18 7.16
C ASP A 22 4.00 -2.07 5.94
N SER A 23 4.03 -0.90 5.30
CA SER A 23 4.80 -0.67 4.09
C SER A 23 6.32 -0.71 4.33
N LEU A 24 6.79 -0.15 5.47
CA LEU A 24 8.20 -0.18 5.84
C LEU A 24 8.64 -1.59 6.29
N SER A 25 7.77 -2.31 7.01
CA SER A 25 8.00 -3.72 7.36
C SER A 25 8.10 -4.60 6.11
N LEU A 26 7.22 -4.39 5.13
CA LEU A 26 7.27 -5.12 3.86
C LEU A 26 8.60 -4.87 3.14
N LEU A 27 9.01 -3.61 3.00
CA LEU A 27 10.27 -3.25 2.36
C LEU A 27 11.46 -3.93 3.05
N TYR A 28 11.49 -3.89 4.37
CA TYR A 28 12.57 -4.50 5.18
C TYR A 28 12.62 -6.02 5.02
N ILE A 29 11.47 -6.70 5.09
CA ILE A 29 11.38 -8.16 4.93
C ILE A 29 11.77 -8.59 3.52
N LEU A 30 11.26 -7.90 2.48
CA LEU A 30 11.63 -8.22 1.11
C LEU A 30 13.13 -8.02 0.86
N LYS A 31 13.71 -6.93 1.39
CA LYS A 31 15.17 -6.74 1.33
C LYS A 31 15.91 -7.93 1.94
N LYS A 32 15.56 -8.35 3.15
CA LYS A 32 16.21 -9.50 3.80
C LYS A 32 16.09 -10.80 3.00
N ILE A 33 14.93 -11.06 2.43
CA ILE A 33 14.69 -12.26 1.60
C ILE A 33 15.55 -12.20 0.34
N LEU A 34 15.62 -11.05 -0.33
CA LEU A 34 16.39 -10.89 -1.55
C LEU A 34 17.90 -10.89 -1.30
N ASP A 35 18.36 -10.24 -0.22
CA ASP A 35 19.77 -10.27 0.19
C ASP A 35 20.24 -11.70 0.49
N SER A 36 19.43 -12.52 1.18
CA SER A 36 19.76 -13.92 1.47
C SER A 36 19.86 -14.78 0.21
N ARG A 37 19.29 -14.33 -0.90
CA ARG A 37 19.34 -14.98 -2.21
C ARG A 37 20.31 -14.33 -3.19
N HIS A 38 21.15 -13.39 -2.73
CA HIS A 38 22.03 -12.57 -3.55
C HIS A 38 21.33 -11.80 -4.68
N ARG A 39 20.10 -11.27 -4.39
CA ARG A 39 19.24 -10.57 -5.35
C ARG A 39 18.87 -9.16 -4.90
N SER A 40 19.76 -8.46 -4.23
CA SER A 40 19.51 -7.11 -3.70
C SER A 40 19.28 -6.03 -4.77
N THR A 41 19.70 -6.29 -6.01
CA THR A 41 19.65 -5.31 -7.10
C THR A 41 18.23 -5.11 -7.70
N ASP A 42 17.29 -5.98 -7.38
CA ASP A 42 15.97 -6.01 -8.01
C ASP A 42 14.87 -5.36 -7.15
N LEU A 43 15.27 -4.64 -6.09
CA LEU A 43 14.33 -4.01 -5.16
C LEU A 43 14.49 -2.48 -5.17
N ILE A 44 13.38 -1.77 -5.35
CA ILE A 44 13.31 -0.32 -5.25
C ILE A 44 12.05 0.10 -4.47
N ALA A 45 12.15 1.12 -3.64
CA ALA A 45 10.99 1.75 -3.01
C ALA A 45 10.38 2.77 -3.95
N ILE A 46 9.05 2.82 -4.02
CA ILE A 46 8.29 3.88 -4.68
C ILE A 46 7.37 4.55 -3.66
N THR A 47 7.40 5.86 -3.61
CA THR A 47 6.62 6.66 -2.67
C THR A 47 5.77 7.66 -3.43
N ILE A 48 4.49 7.71 -3.12
CA ILE A 48 3.58 8.68 -3.70
C ILE A 48 3.37 9.80 -2.70
N ASP A 49 3.63 11.03 -3.14
CA ASP A 49 3.30 12.23 -2.38
C ASP A 49 1.96 12.79 -2.87
N GLU A 50 0.95 12.65 -2.05
CA GLU A 50 -0.41 13.14 -2.34
C GLU A 50 -0.54 14.66 -2.15
N GLY A 51 0.43 15.32 -1.52
CA GLY A 51 0.41 16.76 -1.24
C GLY A 51 -0.61 17.15 -0.16
N ILE A 52 -0.82 16.29 0.85
CA ILE A 52 -1.66 16.60 2.02
C ILE A 52 -0.79 17.32 3.05
N ARG A 53 -1.06 18.60 3.25
CA ARG A 53 -0.26 19.48 4.11
C ARG A 53 -0.31 19.05 5.57
N GLY A 54 0.84 19.11 6.25
CA GLY A 54 0.98 18.76 7.66
C GLY A 54 0.90 17.26 7.95
N TYR A 55 0.66 16.43 6.92
CA TYR A 55 0.57 14.98 7.06
C TYR A 55 1.68 14.25 6.29
N ARG A 56 1.91 14.62 5.01
CA ARG A 56 2.86 13.88 4.16
C ARG A 56 4.32 14.20 4.44
N ASP A 57 4.62 15.39 4.95
CA ASP A 57 6.00 15.84 5.17
C ASP A 57 6.78 14.91 6.10
N GLU A 58 6.17 14.51 7.23
CA GLU A 58 6.76 13.59 8.19
C GLU A 58 6.96 12.19 7.58
N SER A 59 5.95 11.64 6.94
CA SER A 59 6.04 10.30 6.35
C SER A 59 7.06 10.21 5.23
N LEU A 60 7.21 11.26 4.40
CA LEU A 60 8.23 11.33 3.36
C LEU A 60 9.64 11.32 3.95
N LYS A 61 9.85 12.08 5.04
CA LYS A 61 11.12 12.09 5.78
C LYS A 61 11.44 10.72 6.35
N ILE A 62 10.48 10.08 7.05
CA ILE A 62 10.64 8.73 7.60
C ILE A 62 11.05 7.75 6.51
N VAL A 63 10.37 7.77 5.36
CA VAL A 63 10.69 6.89 4.24
C VAL A 63 12.10 7.14 3.71
N GLN A 64 12.46 8.40 3.51
CA GLN A 64 13.78 8.77 2.98
C GLN A 64 14.90 8.30 3.92
N ASP A 65 14.77 8.58 5.21
CA ASP A 65 15.76 8.17 6.23
C ASP A 65 15.85 6.64 6.32
N PHE A 66 14.70 5.96 6.35
CA PHE A 66 14.66 4.50 6.42
C PHE A 66 15.29 3.84 5.19
N CYS A 67 14.90 4.28 3.98
CA CYS A 67 15.46 3.75 2.73
C CYS A 67 16.97 3.97 2.65
N SER A 68 17.46 5.13 3.09
CA SER A 68 18.89 5.44 3.16
C SER A 68 19.63 4.49 4.12
N ASN A 69 19.07 4.27 5.31
CA ASN A 69 19.66 3.38 6.33
C ASN A 69 19.76 1.94 5.85
N ILE A 70 18.75 1.44 5.16
CA ILE A 70 18.75 0.08 4.62
C ILE A 70 19.37 -0.02 3.21
N ARG A 71 19.86 1.08 2.64
CA ARG A 71 20.50 1.17 1.32
C ARG A 71 19.60 0.69 0.18
N ILE A 72 18.33 1.09 0.18
CA ILE A 72 17.40 0.83 -0.92
C ILE A 72 17.10 2.16 -1.62
N PRO A 73 17.21 2.24 -2.95
CA PRO A 73 16.83 3.44 -3.69
C PRO A 73 15.32 3.71 -3.52
N ASN A 74 14.96 4.99 -3.36
CA ASN A 74 13.56 5.43 -3.28
C ASN A 74 13.24 6.43 -4.38
N LYS A 75 12.20 6.15 -5.15
CA LYS A 75 11.63 7.09 -6.13
C LYS A 75 10.36 7.71 -5.56
N VAL A 76 10.40 9.00 -5.35
CA VAL A 76 9.19 9.77 -4.97
C VAL A 76 8.55 10.32 -6.24
N LEU A 77 7.22 10.28 -6.31
CA LEU A 77 6.43 10.87 -7.38
C LEU A 77 5.19 11.54 -6.76
N SER A 78 4.98 12.82 -7.08
CA SER A 78 3.89 13.59 -6.48
C SER A 78 2.65 13.67 -7.38
N TYR A 79 1.48 13.85 -6.76
CA TYR A 79 0.25 14.16 -7.50
C TYR A 79 0.38 15.45 -8.31
N LYS A 80 1.11 16.41 -7.78
CA LYS A 80 1.36 17.68 -8.48
C LYS A 80 2.14 17.46 -9.79
N GLU A 81 3.12 16.57 -9.79
CA GLU A 81 3.89 16.23 -11.01
C GLU A 81 3.03 15.46 -12.02
N ILE A 82 2.18 14.52 -11.56
CA ILE A 82 1.39 13.65 -12.43
C ILE A 82 0.14 14.35 -12.96
N TYR A 83 -0.57 15.05 -12.06
CA TYR A 83 -1.93 15.54 -12.31
C TYR A 83 -2.02 17.08 -12.34
N GLY A 84 -0.92 17.80 -12.05
CA GLY A 84 -0.92 19.26 -11.91
C GLY A 84 -1.63 19.79 -10.65
N ILE A 85 -2.14 18.90 -9.79
CA ILE A 85 -2.96 19.24 -8.61
C ILE A 85 -2.56 18.34 -7.42
N ASP A 86 -2.53 18.92 -6.22
CA ASP A 86 -2.38 18.19 -4.98
C ASP A 86 -3.75 17.69 -4.45
N MET A 87 -3.72 16.75 -3.47
CA MET A 87 -4.94 16.16 -2.92
C MET A 87 -5.83 17.20 -2.23
N ASP A 88 -5.23 18.16 -1.50
CA ASP A 88 -5.99 19.21 -0.80
C ASP A 88 -6.79 20.09 -1.77
N LYS A 89 -6.22 20.37 -2.95
CA LYS A 89 -6.94 21.09 -4.00
C LYS A 89 -7.97 20.22 -4.70
N ALA A 90 -7.65 18.96 -4.97
CA ALA A 90 -8.58 18.02 -5.60
C ALA A 90 -9.85 17.86 -4.76
N ILE A 91 -9.72 17.79 -3.43
CA ILE A 91 -10.85 17.72 -2.51
C ILE A 91 -11.68 19.01 -2.53
N LYS A 92 -11.01 20.17 -2.49
CA LYS A 92 -11.71 21.48 -2.53
C LYS A 92 -12.48 21.72 -3.83
N SER A 93 -12.00 21.18 -4.93
CA SER A 93 -12.63 21.32 -6.26
C SER A 93 -13.69 20.26 -6.56
N ARG A 94 -13.85 19.24 -5.69
CA ARG A 94 -14.87 18.20 -5.91
C ARG A 94 -16.28 18.76 -5.81
N SER A 95 -17.20 18.24 -6.62
CA SER A 95 -18.64 18.41 -6.40
C SER A 95 -19.03 17.61 -5.15
N ALA A 96 -19.50 18.29 -4.10
CA ALA A 96 -19.67 17.74 -2.74
C ALA A 96 -20.57 16.49 -2.65
N GLU A 97 -21.34 16.20 -3.67
CA GLU A 97 -22.43 15.20 -3.60
C GLU A 97 -22.04 13.79 -4.13
N LYS A 98 -20.87 13.60 -4.75
CA LYS A 98 -20.65 12.37 -5.52
C LYS A 98 -19.45 11.50 -5.16
N MET A 99 -18.41 12.03 -4.49
CA MET A 99 -17.17 11.25 -4.25
C MET A 99 -16.55 11.60 -2.90
N THR A 100 -16.21 10.58 -2.10
CA THR A 100 -15.44 10.77 -0.87
C THR A 100 -13.97 11.08 -1.19
N SER A 101 -13.27 11.76 -0.27
CA SER A 101 -11.83 12.04 -0.37
C SER A 101 -11.03 10.76 -0.58
N CYS A 102 -11.37 9.70 0.15
CA CYS A 102 -10.72 8.38 0.04
C CYS A 102 -10.92 7.74 -1.34
N SER A 103 -12.09 7.92 -1.97
CA SER A 103 -12.36 7.39 -3.32
C SER A 103 -11.49 8.09 -4.38
N ILE A 104 -11.39 9.43 -4.31
CA ILE A 104 -10.54 10.23 -5.20
C ILE A 104 -9.07 9.83 -5.00
N CYS A 105 -8.60 9.86 -3.74
CA CYS A 105 -7.23 9.51 -3.40
C CYS A 105 -6.87 8.09 -3.84
N GLY A 106 -7.74 7.12 -3.61
CA GLY A 106 -7.50 5.73 -4.01
C GLY A 106 -7.37 5.55 -5.52
N THR A 107 -8.14 6.30 -6.31
CA THR A 107 -8.05 6.27 -7.78
C THR A 107 -6.74 6.89 -8.26
N PHE A 108 -6.38 8.07 -7.77
CA PHE A 108 -5.14 8.75 -8.12
C PHE A 108 -3.92 7.95 -7.68
N ARG A 109 -3.93 7.41 -6.46
CA ARG A 109 -2.82 6.63 -5.91
C ARG A 109 -2.54 5.36 -6.71
N ARG A 110 -3.58 4.62 -7.14
CA ARG A 110 -3.39 3.43 -7.96
C ARG A 110 -2.67 3.77 -9.27
N ARG A 111 -3.10 4.81 -9.97
CA ARG A 111 -2.46 5.23 -11.21
C ARG A 111 -1.05 5.78 -10.98
N ALA A 112 -0.85 6.57 -9.93
CA ALA A 112 0.45 7.11 -9.56
C ALA A 112 1.47 6.00 -9.23
N MET A 113 1.04 4.94 -8.53
CA MET A 113 1.90 3.77 -8.26
C MET A 113 2.32 3.05 -9.56
N ASP A 114 1.39 2.91 -10.51
CA ASP A 114 1.70 2.28 -11.79
C ASP A 114 2.75 3.11 -12.55
N LEU A 115 2.55 4.42 -12.66
CA LEU A 115 3.50 5.35 -13.29
C LEU A 115 4.86 5.37 -12.59
N ALA A 116 4.88 5.35 -11.25
CA ALA A 116 6.13 5.31 -10.50
C ALA A 116 6.91 4.00 -10.73
N ALA A 117 6.21 2.87 -10.80
CA ALA A 117 6.83 1.59 -11.10
C ALA A 117 7.36 1.51 -12.54
N GLU A 118 6.60 2.00 -13.51
CA GLU A 118 7.02 2.13 -14.91
C GLU A 118 8.28 3.00 -15.03
N ALA A 119 8.32 4.15 -14.33
CA ALA A 119 9.45 5.07 -14.34
C ALA A 119 10.76 4.46 -13.81
N VAL A 120 10.69 3.46 -12.94
CA VAL A 120 11.86 2.75 -12.42
C VAL A 120 12.13 1.42 -13.13
N GLY A 121 11.36 1.10 -14.16
CA GLY A 121 11.50 -0.14 -14.94
C GLY A 121 11.14 -1.40 -14.16
N ALA A 122 10.27 -1.30 -13.15
CA ALA A 122 9.78 -2.45 -12.39
C ALA A 122 8.67 -3.16 -13.18
N ASN A 123 8.63 -4.48 -13.09
CA ASN A 123 7.56 -5.32 -13.64
C ASN A 123 6.61 -5.86 -12.55
N VAL A 124 6.98 -5.68 -11.27
CA VAL A 124 6.16 -6.07 -10.13
C VAL A 124 6.01 -4.90 -9.16
N VAL A 125 4.78 -4.65 -8.69
CA VAL A 125 4.48 -3.76 -7.57
C VAL A 125 4.03 -4.57 -6.37
N ALA A 126 4.75 -4.44 -5.26
CA ALA A 126 4.39 -5.04 -3.98
C ALA A 126 3.73 -3.99 -3.08
N THR A 127 2.56 -4.31 -2.55
CA THR A 127 1.85 -3.49 -1.57
C THR A 127 1.67 -4.25 -0.26
N ALA A 128 1.67 -3.53 0.85
CA ALA A 128 1.64 -4.12 2.18
C ALA A 128 0.21 -4.38 2.72
N HIS A 129 -0.77 -4.55 1.82
CA HIS A 129 -2.11 -4.93 2.26
C HIS A 129 -2.07 -6.28 3.00
N ASN A 130 -2.59 -6.28 4.21
CA ASN A 130 -2.59 -7.41 5.13
C ASN A 130 -3.94 -8.16 5.10
N LEU A 131 -4.12 -9.14 5.98
CA LEU A 131 -5.36 -9.94 6.06
C LEU A 131 -6.56 -9.09 6.47
N ASP A 132 -6.38 -8.18 7.43
CA ASP A 132 -7.43 -7.27 7.90
C ASP A 132 -7.94 -6.37 6.76
N ASP A 133 -7.03 -5.80 5.96
CA ASP A 133 -7.38 -5.02 4.76
C ASP A 133 -8.17 -5.85 3.74
N GLN A 134 -7.81 -7.13 3.58
CA GLN A 134 -8.51 -8.02 2.65
C GLN A 134 -9.92 -8.33 3.14
N ILE A 135 -10.09 -8.63 4.43
CA ILE A 135 -11.41 -8.89 5.03
C ILE A 135 -12.30 -7.64 4.91
N GLN A 136 -11.77 -6.45 5.24
CA GLN A 136 -12.49 -5.20 5.10
C GLN A 136 -12.93 -4.96 3.64
N SER A 137 -12.01 -5.11 2.69
CA SER A 137 -12.30 -4.94 1.26
C SER A 137 -13.33 -5.95 0.76
N PHE A 138 -13.23 -7.21 1.20
CA PHE A 138 -14.16 -8.27 0.84
C PHE A 138 -15.57 -7.96 1.37
N MET A 139 -15.68 -7.57 2.65
CA MET A 139 -16.96 -7.22 3.26
C MET A 139 -17.63 -6.02 2.58
N ILE A 140 -16.89 -4.97 2.26
CA ILE A 140 -17.43 -3.81 1.53
C ILE A 140 -17.97 -4.22 0.16
N ASN A 141 -17.22 -5.05 -0.58
CA ASN A 141 -17.64 -5.49 -1.91
C ASN A 141 -18.90 -6.40 -1.84
N ILE A 142 -19.03 -7.24 -0.80
CA ILE A 142 -20.26 -8.00 -0.54
C ILE A 142 -21.43 -7.05 -0.29
N LEU A 143 -21.27 -6.09 0.62
CA LEU A 143 -22.32 -5.13 0.96
C LEU A 143 -22.75 -4.26 -0.24
N ALA A 144 -21.80 -3.98 -1.13
CA ALA A 144 -22.07 -3.25 -2.38
C ALA A 144 -22.61 -4.13 -3.52
N GLY A 145 -22.63 -5.45 -3.38
CA GLY A 145 -22.99 -6.39 -4.44
C GLY A 145 -22.02 -6.38 -5.63
N ASP A 146 -20.76 -5.95 -5.42
CA ASP A 146 -19.74 -5.82 -6.48
C ASP A 146 -18.96 -7.12 -6.64
N VAL A 147 -19.51 -8.02 -7.45
CA VAL A 147 -18.95 -9.36 -7.71
C VAL A 147 -17.57 -9.29 -8.38
N ASP A 148 -17.38 -8.32 -9.28
CA ASP A 148 -16.10 -8.17 -9.99
C ASP A 148 -14.97 -7.81 -9.02
N ARG A 149 -15.23 -6.86 -8.09
CA ARG A 149 -14.25 -6.50 -7.07
C ARG A 149 -14.02 -7.59 -6.05
N ILE A 150 -15.00 -8.44 -5.77
CA ILE A 150 -14.78 -9.64 -4.93
C ILE A 150 -13.73 -10.54 -5.58
N GLY A 151 -13.81 -10.77 -6.88
CA GLY A 151 -12.82 -11.54 -7.63
C GLY A 151 -11.39 -10.93 -7.55
N TRP A 152 -11.27 -9.62 -7.48
CA TRP A 152 -9.98 -8.93 -7.37
C TRP A 152 -9.33 -9.01 -5.97
N THR A 153 -10.05 -9.50 -4.97
CA THR A 153 -9.47 -9.73 -3.64
C THR A 153 -8.56 -10.96 -3.62
N TYR A 154 -8.66 -11.85 -4.61
CA TYR A 154 -7.81 -13.03 -4.67
C TYR A 154 -6.33 -12.64 -4.79
N PRO A 155 -5.44 -13.25 -3.98
CA PRO A 155 -4.04 -12.82 -3.88
C PRO A 155 -3.18 -13.11 -5.11
N GLN A 156 -3.61 -14.01 -5.98
CA GLN A 156 -2.90 -14.35 -7.19
C GLN A 156 -3.30 -13.39 -8.31
N PRO A 157 -2.35 -12.67 -8.91
CA PRO A 157 -2.69 -11.78 -10.00
C PRO A 157 -3.24 -12.58 -11.17
N VAL A 158 -4.49 -12.31 -11.54
CA VAL A 158 -5.06 -12.81 -12.79
C VAL A 158 -4.47 -11.98 -13.90
N LEU A 159 -3.45 -12.52 -14.57
CA LEU A 159 -2.81 -11.86 -15.70
C LEU A 159 -3.68 -12.06 -16.94
N TYR A 160 -4.61 -11.14 -17.19
CA TYR A 160 -5.32 -11.08 -18.48
C TYR A 160 -4.47 -10.47 -19.60
N ASP A 161 -3.35 -9.81 -19.23
CA ASP A 161 -2.47 -9.13 -20.16
C ASP A 161 -1.03 -9.23 -19.65
N THR A 162 -0.17 -9.88 -20.42
CA THR A 162 1.25 -10.09 -20.09
C THR A 162 2.08 -8.81 -20.07
N ASN A 163 1.55 -7.71 -20.62
CA ASN A 163 2.20 -6.41 -20.65
C ASN A 163 1.82 -5.52 -19.46
N LYS A 164 0.91 -5.97 -18.58
CA LYS A 164 0.52 -5.22 -17.40
C LYS A 164 1.44 -5.48 -16.22
N LEU A 165 1.64 -4.43 -15.45
CA LEU A 165 2.36 -4.44 -14.19
C LEU A 165 1.74 -5.45 -13.23
N LYS A 166 2.52 -6.44 -12.78
CA LYS A 166 2.07 -7.44 -11.82
C LYS A 166 1.96 -6.81 -10.43
N LYS A 167 0.79 -6.92 -9.80
CA LYS A 167 0.57 -6.43 -8.42
C LYS A 167 0.52 -7.59 -7.45
N ILE A 168 1.30 -7.52 -6.36
CA ILE A 168 1.37 -8.56 -5.34
C ILE A 168 1.11 -7.99 -3.95
N LYS A 169 0.58 -8.83 -3.07
CA LYS A 169 0.27 -8.51 -1.67
C LYS A 169 0.94 -9.53 -0.75
N PRO A 170 2.24 -9.38 -0.44
CA PRO A 170 2.97 -10.40 0.33
C PRO A 170 2.41 -10.65 1.73
N PHE A 171 1.71 -9.68 2.32
CA PHE A 171 1.14 -9.74 3.68
C PHE A 171 -0.31 -10.20 3.74
N VAL A 172 -0.87 -10.67 2.64
CA VAL A 172 -2.30 -11.03 2.51
C VAL A 172 -2.80 -12.07 3.54
N GLU A 173 -1.91 -12.87 4.12
CA GLU A 173 -2.23 -13.88 5.14
C GLU A 173 -1.72 -13.51 6.55
N LEU A 174 -1.18 -12.29 6.73
CA LEU A 174 -0.69 -11.81 8.02
C LEU A 174 -1.72 -10.87 8.66
N TYR A 175 -1.93 -11.04 9.97
CA TYR A 175 -2.73 -10.11 10.75
C TYR A 175 -2.00 -8.77 10.93
N GLU A 176 -2.75 -7.68 11.00
CA GLU A 176 -2.19 -6.35 11.26
C GLU A 176 -1.38 -6.34 12.57
N GLN A 177 -1.85 -7.04 13.60
CA GLN A 177 -1.17 -7.13 14.90
C GLN A 177 0.21 -7.78 14.80
N GLU A 178 0.39 -8.79 13.95
CA GLU A 178 1.70 -9.44 13.74
C GLU A 178 2.69 -8.47 13.13
N ILE A 179 2.22 -7.62 12.20
CA ILE A 179 3.07 -6.62 11.53
C ILE A 179 3.45 -5.51 12.51
N VAL A 180 2.50 -5.05 13.37
CA VAL A 180 2.79 -4.09 14.45
C VAL A 180 3.89 -4.63 15.37
N PHE A 181 3.72 -5.86 15.86
CA PHE A 181 4.68 -6.49 16.74
C PHE A 181 6.07 -6.61 16.08
N TYR A 182 6.10 -7.03 14.82
CA TYR A 182 7.34 -7.11 14.05
C TYR A 182 8.02 -5.74 13.89
N ALA A 183 7.25 -4.70 13.55
CA ALA A 183 7.78 -3.35 13.39
C ALA A 183 8.42 -2.83 14.68
N LEU A 184 7.74 -3.02 15.82
CA LEU A 184 8.25 -2.63 17.13
C LEU A 184 9.52 -3.41 17.51
N GLN A 185 9.53 -4.73 17.30
CA GLN A 185 10.71 -5.56 17.60
C GLN A 185 11.93 -5.25 16.73
N ARG A 186 11.74 -4.65 15.59
CA ARG A 186 12.80 -4.30 14.64
C ARG A 186 13.14 -2.82 14.63
N ASP A 187 12.57 -2.05 15.55
CA ASP A 187 12.75 -0.59 15.63
C ASP A 187 12.50 0.09 14.27
N ILE A 188 11.52 -0.40 13.51
CA ILE A 188 11.12 0.19 12.25
C ILE A 188 10.38 1.49 12.54
N PRO A 189 10.89 2.66 12.12
CA PRO A 189 10.20 3.93 12.32
C PRO A 189 8.94 3.95 11.46
N PHE A 190 7.87 4.55 11.96
CA PHE A 190 6.66 4.76 11.18
C PHE A 190 5.86 5.95 11.69
N GLN A 191 5.13 6.59 10.78
CA GLN A 191 4.19 7.63 11.14
C GLN A 191 2.97 7.00 11.83
N SER A 192 2.59 7.54 12.99
CA SER A 192 1.41 7.11 13.76
C SER A 192 0.18 7.98 13.51
N GLU A 193 0.37 9.18 12.94
CA GLU A 193 -0.76 10.06 12.65
C GLU A 193 -1.61 9.53 11.49
N GLU A 194 -2.92 9.64 11.66
CA GLU A 194 -3.89 9.25 10.64
C GLU A 194 -4.10 10.38 9.62
N CYS A 195 -4.47 9.99 8.39
CA CYS A 195 -4.80 10.95 7.34
C CYS A 195 -5.98 11.84 7.78
N PRO A 196 -5.90 13.18 7.66
CA PRO A 196 -6.96 14.10 8.08
C PRO A 196 -8.31 13.87 7.37
N TYR A 197 -8.30 13.16 6.23
CA TYR A 197 -9.52 12.82 5.47
C TYR A 197 -10.08 11.43 5.80
N MET A 198 -9.52 10.72 6.78
CA MET A 198 -9.89 9.34 7.11
C MET A 198 -11.33 9.22 7.64
N HIS A 199 -11.85 10.27 8.28
CA HIS A 199 -13.20 10.33 8.81
C HIS A 199 -14.31 10.17 7.74
N GLU A 200 -14.00 10.37 6.46
CA GLU A 200 -14.93 10.13 5.35
C GLU A 200 -14.93 8.67 4.87
N SER A 201 -14.13 7.81 5.46
CA SER A 201 -13.92 6.45 4.98
C SER A 201 -14.85 5.45 5.66
N ILE A 202 -15.68 4.76 4.88
CA ILE A 202 -16.47 3.61 5.36
C ILE A 202 -15.58 2.48 5.92
N MET A 203 -14.29 2.45 5.53
CA MET A 203 -13.34 1.48 6.05
C MET A 203 -13.12 1.64 7.56
N THR A 204 -13.20 2.85 8.09
CA THR A 204 -13.03 3.11 9.52
C THR A 204 -14.14 2.45 10.33
N ASP A 205 -15.40 2.66 9.93
CA ASP A 205 -16.57 2.09 10.61
C ASP A 205 -16.53 0.55 10.55
N LEU A 206 -16.16 0.01 9.38
CA LEU A 206 -16.06 -1.44 9.20
C LEU A 206 -14.92 -2.05 10.02
N ARG A 207 -13.77 -1.38 10.12
CA ARG A 207 -12.65 -1.81 10.97
C ARG A 207 -13.07 -1.87 12.44
N GLU A 208 -13.76 -0.85 12.94
CA GLU A 208 -14.28 -0.86 14.31
C GLU A 208 -15.28 -1.99 14.55
N PHE A 209 -16.17 -2.22 13.60
CA PHE A 209 -17.14 -3.32 13.68
C PHE A 209 -16.42 -4.67 13.74
N LEU A 210 -15.49 -4.93 12.83
CA LEU A 210 -14.74 -6.19 12.79
C LEU A 210 -13.92 -6.41 14.05
N ASN A 211 -13.23 -5.38 14.55
CA ASN A 211 -12.46 -5.47 15.79
C ASN A 211 -13.35 -5.77 17.00
N LYS A 212 -14.54 -5.17 17.10
CA LYS A 212 -15.52 -5.47 18.16
C LYS A 212 -16.04 -6.89 18.04
N PHE A 213 -16.24 -7.38 16.82
CA PHE A 213 -16.70 -8.74 16.57
C PHE A 213 -15.63 -9.76 16.96
N GLU A 214 -14.39 -9.58 16.51
CA GLU A 214 -13.23 -10.44 16.83
C GLU A 214 -13.00 -10.52 18.35
N ASN A 215 -13.08 -9.39 19.05
CA ASN A 215 -12.93 -9.35 20.51
C ASN A 215 -13.98 -10.18 21.26
N LYS A 216 -15.18 -10.35 20.68
CA LYS A 216 -16.25 -11.17 21.28
C LYS A 216 -16.18 -12.64 20.86
N HIS A 217 -15.65 -12.91 19.69
CA HIS A 217 -15.65 -14.21 19.02
C HIS A 217 -14.26 -14.48 18.41
N PRO A 218 -13.21 -14.62 19.24
CA PRO A 218 -11.86 -14.83 18.76
C PRO A 218 -11.71 -16.19 18.06
N GLY A 219 -11.01 -16.22 16.91
CA GLY A 219 -10.70 -17.44 16.15
C GLY A 219 -11.18 -17.38 14.75
#